data_2b941688c1424035171b42a8b3551da4
#
_entry.id   2b941688c1424035171b42a8b3551da4
#
_cell.length_a   1.000
_cell.length_b   1.000
_cell.length_c   1.000
_cell.angle_alpha   90.00
_cell.angle_beta   90.00
_cell.angle_gamma   90.00
#
_symmetry.space_group_name_H-M   'P 1'
#
loop_
_entity.id
_entity.type
_entity.pdbx_description
1 polymer ?
#
loop_
_entity_poly.entity_id
_entity_poly.type
_entity_poly.pdbx_seq_one_letter_code
_entity_poly.pdbx_strand_id
1 'polypeptide(L)'
;MMRIGQGFDVHAFSEGRPLIIGGVTIPYEKGLLGHSDADVLLHAITDALLGAAGEGDIGKHFPDTDPAYKGADSKRLLLDSWKLVEKKGYSLGNIDCTIIAQKPKMLPYIEEMRGVIAGIFDVDVDRINVKATTTEKLGFPGREEGIAAQAVVLIEKA
;
A
#
# COMPACT_ATOMS: atom_id res chain seq x y z
N MET A 1 1.76 22.34 11.29
CA MET A 1 2.64 22.09 10.14
C MET A 1 2.17 20.84 9.40
N MET A 2 2.00 20.94 8.10
CA MET A 2 1.60 19.84 7.24
C MET A 2 2.81 19.27 6.50
N ARG A 3 2.82 17.98 6.30
CA ARG A 3 3.86 17.30 5.50
C ARG A 3 3.19 16.31 4.56
N ILE A 4 3.72 16.24 3.36
CA ILE A 4 3.24 15.26 2.38
C ILE A 4 4.32 14.24 2.09
N GLY A 5 3.90 13.03 1.78
CA GLY A 5 4.78 11.98 1.32
C GLY A 5 4.17 11.26 0.13
N GLN A 6 5.01 10.68 -0.70
CA GLN A 6 4.62 9.99 -1.90
C GLN A 6 5.27 8.61 -1.87
N GLY A 7 4.53 7.60 -2.31
CA GLY A 7 5.05 6.23 -2.40
C GLY A 7 4.67 5.59 -3.71
N PHE A 8 5.53 4.71 -4.18
CA PHE A 8 5.30 3.94 -5.39
C PHE A 8 5.86 2.53 -5.17
N ASP A 9 5.10 1.51 -5.55
CA ASP A 9 5.54 0.13 -5.43
C ASP A 9 5.07 -0.69 -6.62
N VAL A 10 5.80 -1.75 -6.93
CA VAL A 10 5.52 -2.65 -8.07
C VAL A 10 5.85 -4.07 -7.65
N HIS A 11 4.97 -5.01 -7.96
CA HIS A 11 5.23 -6.44 -7.79
C HIS A 11 4.81 -7.19 -9.04
N ALA A 12 5.60 -8.18 -9.42
CA ALA A 12 5.27 -9.07 -10.54
C ALA A 12 4.22 -10.08 -10.11
N PHE A 13 3.40 -10.52 -11.06
CA PHE A 13 2.49 -11.65 -10.83
C PHE A 13 3.28 -12.95 -10.64
N SER A 14 2.73 -13.83 -9.82
CA SER A 14 3.30 -15.14 -9.56
C SER A 14 2.18 -16.15 -9.30
N GLU A 15 2.34 -17.35 -9.80
CA GLU A 15 1.41 -18.43 -9.52
C GLU A 15 1.62 -18.97 -8.10
N GLY A 16 0.58 -19.59 -7.54
CA GLY A 16 0.66 -20.26 -6.24
C GLY A 16 0.64 -19.34 -5.04
N ARG A 17 0.32 -18.06 -5.23
CA ARG A 17 0.21 -17.08 -4.14
C ARG A 17 -1.15 -16.42 -4.16
N PRO A 18 -1.72 -16.09 -2.99
CA PRO A 18 -2.95 -15.31 -2.96
C PRO A 18 -2.68 -13.88 -3.43
N LEU A 19 -3.67 -13.26 -4.06
CA LEU A 19 -3.59 -11.86 -4.45
C LEU A 19 -4.16 -11.02 -3.30
N ILE A 20 -3.29 -10.26 -2.64
CA ILE A 20 -3.65 -9.41 -1.50
C ILE A 20 -3.31 -7.97 -1.86
N ILE A 21 -4.31 -7.10 -1.90
CA ILE A 21 -4.14 -5.68 -2.22
C ILE A 21 -5.01 -4.87 -1.27
N GLY A 22 -4.42 -3.87 -0.63
CA GLY A 22 -5.13 -3.04 0.33
C GLY A 22 -5.64 -3.84 1.54
N GLY A 23 -4.94 -4.91 1.89
CA GLY A 23 -5.32 -5.80 2.97
C GLY A 23 -6.48 -6.74 2.64
N VAL A 24 -6.91 -6.78 1.38
CA VAL A 24 -8.05 -7.58 0.91
C VAL A 24 -7.55 -8.70 0.02
N THR A 25 -8.00 -9.92 0.29
CA THR A 25 -7.72 -11.06 -0.58
C THR A 25 -8.69 -11.04 -1.75
N ILE A 26 -8.15 -10.92 -2.96
CA ILE A 26 -8.94 -10.84 -4.19
C ILE A 26 -8.90 -12.19 -4.90
N PRO A 27 -10.07 -12.77 -5.23
CA PRO A 27 -10.09 -14.01 -6.00
C PRO A 27 -9.48 -13.79 -7.39
N TYR A 28 -8.37 -14.47 -7.65
CA TYR A 28 -7.68 -14.38 -8.92
C TYR A 28 -6.73 -15.58 -9.07
N GLU A 29 -6.39 -15.93 -10.30
CA GLU A 29 -5.55 -17.09 -10.58
C GLU A 29 -4.10 -16.92 -10.17
N LYS A 30 -3.65 -15.68 -9.97
CA LYS A 30 -2.27 -15.34 -9.57
C LYS A 30 -2.28 -14.39 -8.40
N GLY A 31 -1.19 -14.39 -7.64
CA GLY A 31 -0.90 -13.37 -6.64
C GLY A 31 0.31 -12.56 -7.05
N LEU A 32 0.81 -11.74 -6.15
CA LEU A 32 2.00 -10.92 -6.37
C LEU A 32 3.20 -11.55 -5.66
N LEU A 33 4.36 -11.42 -6.27
CA LEU A 33 5.61 -11.98 -5.78
C LEU A 33 6.35 -10.96 -4.92
N GLY A 34 6.76 -11.36 -3.74
CA GLY A 34 7.56 -10.53 -2.85
C GLY A 34 7.98 -11.29 -1.60
N HIS A 35 8.84 -10.65 -0.79
CA HIS A 35 9.33 -11.22 0.47
C HIS A 35 8.21 -11.32 1.52
N SER A 36 7.35 -10.28 1.58
CA SER A 36 6.15 -10.25 2.42
C SER A 36 4.96 -10.87 1.68
N ASP A 37 3.74 -10.47 2.04
CA ASP A 37 2.53 -10.83 1.29
C ASP A 37 2.43 -10.09 -0.06
N ALA A 38 3.37 -9.20 -0.35
CA ALA A 38 3.47 -8.42 -1.59
C ALA A 38 2.26 -7.51 -1.83
N ASP A 39 1.65 -6.98 -0.76
CA ASP A 39 0.55 -6.03 -0.88
C ASP A 39 1.08 -4.70 -1.43
N VAL A 40 0.98 -4.54 -2.74
CA VAL A 40 1.55 -3.40 -3.45
C VAL A 40 0.94 -2.07 -2.99
N LEU A 41 -0.34 -2.05 -2.62
CA LEU A 41 -1.00 -0.83 -2.18
C LEU A 41 -0.55 -0.42 -0.79
N LEU A 42 -0.54 -1.34 0.16
CA LEU A 42 -0.10 -1.03 1.51
C LEU A 42 1.38 -0.67 1.56
N HIS A 43 2.21 -1.26 0.69
CA HIS A 43 3.63 -0.89 0.58
C HIS A 43 3.79 0.55 0.07
N ALA A 44 3.01 0.94 -0.93
CA ALA A 44 3.04 2.32 -1.44
C ALA A 44 2.61 3.32 -0.36
N ILE A 45 1.57 2.98 0.41
CA ILE A 45 1.10 3.83 1.52
C ILE A 45 2.16 3.92 2.62
N THR A 46 2.80 2.80 2.95
CA THR A 46 3.86 2.76 3.97
C THR A 46 5.03 3.67 3.57
N ASP A 47 5.48 3.57 2.32
CA ASP A 47 6.55 4.42 1.80
C ASP A 47 6.15 5.90 1.83
N ALA A 48 4.92 6.21 1.44
CA ALA A 48 4.42 7.58 1.46
C ALA A 48 4.42 8.14 2.88
N LEU A 49 3.96 7.33 3.84
CA LEU A 49 3.91 7.72 5.25
C LEU A 49 5.29 7.98 5.82
N LEU A 50 6.22 7.07 5.59
CA LEU A 50 7.60 7.21 6.06
C LEU A 50 8.26 8.42 5.40
N GLY A 51 8.02 8.63 4.11
CA GLY A 51 8.53 9.79 3.38
C GLY A 51 8.01 11.10 3.94
N ALA A 52 6.72 11.18 4.25
CA ALA A 52 6.12 12.37 4.85
C ALA A 52 6.78 12.72 6.18
N ALA A 53 7.09 11.71 6.99
CA ALA A 53 7.73 11.90 8.29
C ALA A 53 9.25 12.08 8.21
N GLY A 54 9.84 11.96 7.03
CA GLY A 54 11.29 12.05 6.85
C GLY A 54 12.04 10.85 7.41
N GLU A 55 11.40 9.68 7.44
CA GLU A 55 11.95 8.45 8.04
C GLU A 55 12.49 7.46 7.00
N GLY A 56 12.79 7.92 5.79
CA GLY A 56 13.33 7.05 4.75
C GLY A 56 12.24 6.28 4.04
N ASP A 57 12.39 4.98 3.92
CA ASP A 57 11.49 4.12 3.18
C ASP A 57 11.26 2.78 3.89
N ILE A 58 10.40 1.95 3.29
CA ILE A 58 10.04 0.64 3.86
C ILE A 58 11.26 -0.28 3.97
N GLY A 59 12.18 -0.23 3.00
CA GLY A 59 13.37 -1.07 3.00
C GLY A 59 14.33 -0.76 4.15
N LYS A 60 14.35 0.48 4.62
CA LYS A 60 15.18 0.88 5.75
C LYS A 60 14.68 0.25 7.05
N HIS A 61 13.35 0.19 7.24
CA HIS A 61 12.74 -0.30 8.48
C HIS A 61 12.45 -1.79 8.45
N PHE A 62 12.13 -2.32 7.27
CA PHE A 62 11.73 -3.73 7.10
C PHE A 62 12.48 -4.33 5.91
N PRO A 63 13.81 -4.53 6.01
CA PRO A 63 14.60 -5.02 4.88
C PRO A 63 14.14 -6.41 4.45
N ASP A 64 14.03 -6.62 3.13
CA ASP A 64 13.63 -7.89 2.55
C ASP A 64 14.67 -9.00 2.74
N THR A 65 15.88 -8.65 3.19
CA THR A 65 16.93 -9.60 3.55
C THR A 65 16.76 -10.16 4.95
N ASP A 66 15.91 -9.57 5.79
CA ASP A 66 15.66 -10.03 7.16
C ASP A 66 14.62 -11.16 7.17
N PRO A 67 15.02 -12.39 7.58
CA PRO A 67 14.08 -13.51 7.64
C PRO A 67 12.84 -13.25 8.52
N ALA A 68 12.93 -12.31 9.47
CA ALA A 68 11.81 -11.98 10.36
C ALA A 68 10.61 -11.42 9.60
N TYR A 69 10.83 -10.83 8.41
CA TYR A 69 9.75 -10.23 7.61
C TYR A 69 9.31 -11.11 6.44
N LYS A 70 9.86 -12.32 6.30
CA LYS A 70 9.44 -13.23 5.26
C LYS A 70 7.98 -13.65 5.49
N GLY A 71 7.14 -13.43 4.48
CA GLY A 71 5.71 -13.71 4.58
C GLY A 71 4.95 -12.73 5.48
N ALA A 72 5.57 -11.61 5.86
CA ALA A 72 4.97 -10.64 6.76
C ALA A 72 3.65 -10.08 6.22
N ASP A 73 2.70 -9.85 7.13
CA ASP A 73 1.44 -9.19 6.82
C ASP A 73 1.70 -7.69 6.68
N SER A 74 1.48 -7.15 5.49
CA SER A 74 1.73 -5.74 5.20
C SER A 74 0.84 -4.80 6.02
N LYS A 75 -0.32 -5.27 6.50
CA LYS A 75 -1.14 -4.49 7.45
C LYS A 75 -0.36 -4.22 8.72
N ARG A 76 0.39 -5.20 9.21
CA ARG A 76 1.22 -5.05 10.40
C ARG A 76 2.38 -4.08 10.16
N LEU A 77 3.03 -4.19 9.00
CA LEU A 77 4.11 -3.28 8.64
C LEU A 77 3.62 -1.82 8.59
N LEU A 78 2.45 -1.61 8.01
CA LEU A 78 1.85 -0.27 7.94
C LEU A 78 1.48 0.23 9.34
N LEU A 79 0.87 -0.62 10.17
CA LEU A 79 0.51 -0.23 11.53
C LEU A 79 1.74 0.15 12.35
N ASP A 80 2.81 -0.62 12.28
CA ASP A 80 4.06 -0.34 13.00
C ASP A 80 4.67 0.98 12.52
N SER A 81 4.63 1.24 11.21
CA SER A 81 5.10 2.51 10.64
C SER A 81 4.24 3.68 11.11
N TRP A 82 2.92 3.51 11.16
CA TRP A 82 2.01 4.55 11.65
C TRP A 82 2.27 4.87 13.12
N LYS A 83 2.47 3.86 13.95
CA LYS A 83 2.78 4.08 15.37
C LYS A 83 4.07 4.86 15.55
N LEU A 84 5.08 4.61 14.74
CA LEU A 84 6.33 5.36 14.76
C LEU A 84 6.08 6.84 14.41
N VAL A 85 5.28 7.10 13.40
CA VAL A 85 4.98 8.47 12.96
C VAL A 85 4.08 9.18 13.97
N GLU A 86 3.08 8.49 14.49
CA GLU A 86 2.16 9.02 15.51
C GLU A 86 2.92 9.42 16.78
N LYS A 87 3.89 8.60 17.18
CA LYS A 87 4.72 8.87 18.35
C LYS A 87 5.52 10.17 18.20
N LYS A 88 5.80 10.60 16.97
CA LYS A 88 6.46 11.87 16.70
C LYS A 88 5.52 13.08 16.79
N GLY A 89 4.25 12.84 17.07
CA GLY A 89 3.24 13.89 17.25
C GLY A 89 2.40 14.20 16.02
N TYR A 90 2.47 13.36 14.99
CA TYR A 90 1.68 13.56 13.78
C TYR A 90 0.31 12.88 13.88
N SER A 91 -0.67 13.48 13.22
CA SER A 91 -1.97 12.88 12.96
C SER A 91 -2.15 12.76 11.45
N LEU A 92 -3.04 11.87 11.02
CA LEU A 92 -3.31 11.66 9.60
C LEU A 92 -4.26 12.75 9.09
N GLY A 93 -3.88 13.42 8.01
CA GLY A 93 -4.77 14.31 7.26
C GLY A 93 -5.65 13.48 6.34
N ASN A 94 -5.07 12.96 5.26
CA ASN A 94 -5.77 12.07 4.33
C ASN A 94 -4.78 11.23 3.51
N ILE A 95 -5.31 10.21 2.86
CA ILE A 95 -4.58 9.37 1.92
C ILE A 95 -5.34 9.32 0.60
N ASP A 96 -4.63 9.54 -0.49
CA ASP A 96 -5.14 9.30 -1.84
C ASP A 96 -4.20 8.34 -2.54
N CYS A 97 -4.72 7.29 -3.13
CA CYS A 97 -3.89 6.28 -3.77
C CYS A 97 -4.55 5.73 -5.03
N THR A 98 -3.71 5.16 -5.89
CA THR A 98 -4.12 4.60 -7.18
C THR A 98 -3.49 3.23 -7.37
N ILE A 99 -4.32 2.24 -7.69
CA ILE A 99 -3.88 0.91 -8.10
C ILE A 99 -3.82 0.91 -9.62
N ILE A 100 -2.68 0.49 -10.18
CA ILE A 100 -2.45 0.46 -11.62
C ILE A 100 -2.39 -1.01 -12.05
N ALA A 101 -3.49 -1.51 -12.61
CA ALA A 101 -3.63 -2.92 -12.96
C ALA A 101 -4.53 -3.10 -14.16
N GLN A 102 -4.12 -3.95 -15.09
CA GLN A 102 -4.98 -4.30 -16.22
C GLN A 102 -6.08 -5.26 -15.78
N LYS A 103 -5.72 -6.24 -14.97
CA LYS A 103 -6.61 -7.24 -14.36
C LYS A 103 -6.07 -7.63 -12.98
N PRO A 104 -6.93 -8.12 -12.07
CA PRO A 104 -8.39 -8.14 -12.12
C PRO A 104 -8.99 -6.75 -11.91
N LYS A 105 -10.33 -6.62 -12.08
CA LYS A 105 -11.02 -5.37 -11.75
C LYS A 105 -10.97 -5.13 -10.25
N MET A 106 -10.58 -3.93 -9.86
CA MET A 106 -10.43 -3.56 -8.44
C MET A 106 -11.70 -2.98 -7.84
N LEU A 107 -12.59 -2.43 -8.68
CA LEU A 107 -13.78 -1.70 -8.20
C LEU A 107 -14.59 -2.45 -7.14
N PRO A 108 -14.86 -3.76 -7.29
CA PRO A 108 -15.66 -4.47 -6.27
C PRO A 108 -15.01 -4.53 -4.88
N TYR A 109 -13.71 -4.27 -4.78
CA TYR A 109 -12.94 -4.44 -3.54
C TYR A 109 -12.52 -3.11 -2.91
N ILE A 110 -12.74 -2.00 -3.60
CA ILE A 110 -12.23 -0.68 -3.16
C ILE A 110 -12.79 -0.27 -1.80
N GLU A 111 -14.09 -0.44 -1.58
CA GLU A 111 -14.68 -0.04 -0.30
C GLU A 111 -14.14 -0.85 0.86
N GLU A 112 -13.90 -2.15 0.67
CA GLU A 112 -13.29 -2.98 1.71
C GLU A 112 -11.84 -2.54 1.99
N MET A 113 -11.08 -2.21 0.94
CA MET A 113 -9.71 -1.70 1.08
C MET A 113 -9.69 -0.41 1.90
N ARG A 114 -10.61 0.52 1.61
CA ARG A 114 -10.73 1.78 2.35
C ARG A 114 -10.99 1.53 3.83
N GLY A 115 -11.90 0.60 4.12
CA GLY A 115 -12.22 0.23 5.49
C GLY A 115 -11.04 -0.37 6.25
N VAL A 116 -10.27 -1.24 5.59
CA VAL A 116 -9.06 -1.84 6.18
C VAL A 116 -8.03 -0.75 6.50
N ILE A 117 -7.77 0.13 5.55
CA ILE A 117 -6.77 1.19 5.73
C ILE A 117 -7.22 2.17 6.82
N ALA A 118 -8.49 2.61 6.81
CA ALA A 118 -9.02 3.49 7.83
C ALA A 118 -8.91 2.88 9.23
N GLY A 119 -9.14 1.58 9.34
CA GLY A 119 -9.01 0.85 10.60
C GLY A 119 -7.57 0.83 11.12
N ILE A 120 -6.59 0.70 10.22
CA ILE A 120 -5.17 0.71 10.62
C ILE A 120 -4.78 2.07 11.21
N PHE A 121 -5.26 3.17 10.61
CA PHE A 121 -4.97 4.52 11.08
C PHE A 121 -5.92 5.00 12.16
N ASP A 122 -6.98 4.25 12.43
CA ASP A 122 -8.05 4.63 13.37
C ASP A 122 -8.65 5.99 13.04
N VAL A 123 -9.10 6.14 11.80
CA VAL A 123 -9.72 7.36 11.26
C VAL A 123 -10.99 7.02 10.51
N ASP A 124 -11.80 8.04 10.23
CA ASP A 124 -12.98 7.87 9.38
C ASP A 124 -12.57 7.49 7.96
N VAL A 125 -13.40 6.69 7.32
CA VAL A 125 -13.14 6.18 5.96
C VAL A 125 -13.10 7.30 4.92
N ASP A 126 -13.72 8.46 5.19
CA ASP A 126 -13.67 9.60 4.28
C ASP A 126 -12.27 10.21 4.12
N ARG A 127 -11.35 9.85 5.02
CA ARG A 127 -9.95 10.28 4.91
C ARG A 127 -9.12 9.40 3.97
N ILE A 128 -9.72 8.30 3.49
CA ILE A 128 -9.03 7.34 2.64
C ILE A 128 -9.71 7.27 1.29
N ASN A 129 -8.98 7.57 0.23
CA ASN A 129 -9.48 7.39 -1.13
C ASN A 129 -8.62 6.39 -1.88
N VAL A 130 -9.27 5.46 -2.58
CA VAL A 130 -8.61 4.44 -3.40
C VAL A 130 -9.22 4.50 -4.79
N LYS A 131 -8.37 4.67 -5.80
CA LYS A 131 -8.74 4.66 -7.22
C LYS A 131 -8.03 3.49 -7.89
N ALA A 132 -8.56 3.06 -9.00
CA ALA A 132 -7.90 2.07 -9.83
C ALA A 132 -7.94 2.52 -11.29
N THR A 133 -6.90 2.19 -12.03
CA THR A 133 -6.81 2.48 -13.45
C THR A 133 -6.10 1.34 -14.17
N THR A 134 -6.41 1.19 -15.46
CA THR A 134 -5.58 0.37 -16.35
C THR A 134 -4.53 1.26 -16.99
N THR A 135 -3.65 0.68 -17.79
CA THR A 135 -2.72 1.44 -18.63
C THR A 135 -3.09 1.30 -20.11
N GLU A 136 -4.34 0.98 -20.40
CA GLU A 136 -4.82 0.81 -21.78
C GLU A 136 -3.97 -0.18 -22.56
N LYS A 137 -3.63 -1.29 -21.91
CA LYS A 137 -2.80 -2.39 -22.46
C LYS A 137 -1.36 -2.00 -22.75
N LEU A 138 -0.91 -0.87 -22.24
CA LEU A 138 0.48 -0.39 -22.44
C LEU A 138 1.35 -0.77 -21.24
N GLY A 139 2.61 -1.06 -21.54
CA GLY A 139 3.64 -1.31 -20.53
C GLY A 139 3.43 -2.61 -19.74
N PHE A 140 4.17 -2.74 -18.64
CA PHE A 140 4.12 -3.96 -17.85
C PHE A 140 2.75 -4.21 -17.20
N PRO A 141 2.00 -3.18 -16.74
CA PRO A 141 0.66 -3.46 -16.22
C PRO A 141 -0.28 -3.90 -17.33
N GLY A 142 -0.17 -3.27 -18.50
CA GLY A 142 -1.03 -3.57 -19.65
C GLY A 142 -0.78 -4.96 -20.23
N ARG A 143 0.45 -5.46 -20.12
CA ARG A 143 0.79 -6.83 -20.51
C ARG A 143 0.51 -7.86 -19.40
N GLU A 144 -0.05 -7.41 -18.28
CA GLU A 144 -0.38 -8.28 -17.15
C GLU A 144 0.85 -8.98 -16.55
N GLU A 145 1.98 -8.28 -16.52
CA GLU A 145 3.19 -8.79 -15.90
C GLU A 145 3.22 -8.50 -14.40
N GLY A 146 2.52 -7.48 -13.96
CA GLY A 146 2.48 -7.09 -12.56
C GLY A 146 1.48 -5.97 -12.30
N ILE A 147 1.47 -5.50 -11.07
CA ILE A 147 0.61 -4.42 -10.60
C ILE A 147 1.49 -3.37 -9.93
N ALA A 148 1.18 -2.11 -10.18
CA ALA A 148 1.80 -0.98 -9.50
C ALA A 148 0.78 -0.26 -8.63
N ALA A 149 1.26 0.49 -7.65
CA ALA A 149 0.43 1.38 -6.85
C ALA A 149 1.19 2.66 -6.53
N GLN A 150 0.46 3.75 -6.44
CA GLN A 150 0.96 5.04 -5.97
C GLN A 150 0.12 5.52 -4.81
N ALA A 151 0.75 6.21 -3.87
CA ALA A 151 0.05 6.77 -2.73
C ALA A 151 0.61 8.15 -2.41
N VAL A 152 -0.28 9.04 -1.96
CA VAL A 152 0.08 10.33 -1.38
C VAL A 152 -0.54 10.38 -0.01
N VAL A 153 0.25 10.76 0.99
CA VAL A 153 -0.17 10.85 2.39
C VAL A 153 0.07 12.28 2.86
N LEU A 154 -0.93 12.84 3.51
CA LEU A 154 -0.81 14.13 4.22
C LEU A 154 -0.87 13.85 5.71
N ILE A 155 0.15 14.31 6.44
CA ILE A 155 0.15 14.26 7.90
C ILE A 155 0.29 15.66 8.47
N GLU A 156 -0.21 15.83 9.68
CA GLU A 156 -0.26 17.13 10.34
C GLU A 156 0.30 17.02 11.74
N LYS A 157 1.02 18.06 12.16
CA LYS A 157 1.57 18.17 13.51
C LYS A 157 1.08 19.47 14.11
N ALA A 158 0.56 19.34 15.30
CA ALA A 158 0.04 20.52 16.04
C ALA A 158 1.14 21.51 16.39
#